data_d7fac35d02def2b6d4fee15dbd6341a8
#
_entry.id   d7fac35d02def2b6d4fee15dbd6341a8
#
_cell.length_a   1.000
_cell.length_b   1.000
_cell.length_c   1.000
_cell.angle_alpha   90.00
_cell.angle_beta   90.00
_cell.angle_gamma   90.00
#
_symmetry.space_group_name_H-M   'P 1'
#
loop_
_entity.id
_entity.type
_entity.pdbx_description
1 polymer ?
#
loop_
_entity_poly.entity_id
_entity_poly.type
_entity_poly.pdbx_seq_one_letter_code
_entity_poly.pdbx_strand_id
1 'polypeptide(L)'
;MTINMEVNTIDNRMKALGKKYRELERESTAVIWSELINVIDQYLSGCQSSAFETFYELFLKNVDSLRTDTIENESCLYRMRLGKNGYEEFTSNEEMFHIPFQYNHIVANERFSMSGFPSLYLGSSVYVCWEEMRRPDIDYVNIALYKTKHTLKVIDLVQKEHYHFTKECFTDCLVLACSLPVIYSEAPFKPEYIIPQMLLQSIIRYNLTCNVDNKILGIKYTSTHIGDSKLWINFPANKKNKQLFYNYVFPAFGRKETGLSEELEDMFLFWNCITYNKLKLMNPDFQSDRTDVYGRSVFGKIEHKLKNMPLSGMLLYDPDNPVGALTL
;
A
#
# COMPACT_ATOMS: atom_id res chain seq x y z
N MET A 1 33.80 -11.59 -16.64
CA MET A 1 32.99 -10.36 -16.69
C MET A 1 32.74 -9.95 -15.27
N THR A 2 33.65 -9.18 -14.68
CA THR A 2 33.51 -8.67 -13.30
C THR A 2 32.53 -7.51 -13.36
N ILE A 3 31.26 -7.79 -13.08
CA ILE A 3 30.25 -6.75 -12.91
C ILE A 3 30.71 -5.95 -11.69
N ASN A 4 30.87 -4.65 -11.85
CA ASN A 4 31.18 -3.71 -10.77
C ASN A 4 30.08 -3.80 -9.72
N MET A 5 30.21 -4.70 -8.76
CA MET A 5 29.24 -4.92 -7.68
C MET A 5 29.14 -3.73 -6.72
N GLU A 6 30.16 -2.84 -6.71
CA GLU A 6 30.18 -1.66 -5.83
C GLU A 6 29.14 -0.59 -6.15
N VAL A 7 28.64 -0.53 -7.40
CA VAL A 7 27.69 0.53 -7.82
C VAL A 7 26.25 0.25 -7.40
N ASN A 8 25.91 -0.99 -7.07
CA ASN A 8 24.51 -1.43 -6.86
C ASN A 8 24.13 -1.71 -5.40
N THR A 9 25.00 -1.43 -4.44
CA THR A 9 24.61 -1.55 -3.02
C THR A 9 23.56 -0.51 -2.68
N ILE A 10 22.69 -0.82 -1.71
CA ILE A 10 21.64 0.10 -1.27
C ILE A 10 22.24 1.43 -0.78
N ASP A 11 23.38 1.39 -0.08
CA ASP A 11 24.11 2.57 0.38
C ASP A 11 24.55 3.46 -0.76
N ASN A 12 25.18 2.88 -1.78
CA ASN A 12 25.65 3.63 -2.95
C ASN A 12 24.48 4.28 -3.69
N ARG A 13 23.35 3.59 -3.75
CA ARG A 13 22.11 4.11 -4.35
C ARG A 13 21.51 5.25 -3.52
N MET A 14 21.50 5.14 -2.19
CA MET A 14 21.08 6.21 -1.29
C MET A 14 22.02 7.43 -1.42
N LYS A 15 23.33 7.21 -1.42
CA LYS A 15 24.33 8.27 -1.63
C LYS A 15 24.18 8.93 -3.00
N ALA A 16 23.88 8.15 -4.05
CA ALA A 16 23.63 8.68 -5.39
C ALA A 16 22.35 9.54 -5.46
N LEU A 17 21.29 9.14 -4.75
CA LEU A 17 20.09 9.97 -4.58
C LEU A 17 20.41 11.27 -3.85
N GLY A 18 21.19 11.23 -2.77
CA GLY A 18 21.65 12.40 -2.06
C GLY A 18 22.35 13.40 -2.99
N LYS A 19 23.26 12.91 -3.84
CA LYS A 19 23.96 13.73 -4.84
C LYS A 19 23.03 14.27 -5.94
N LYS A 20 22.02 13.51 -6.34
CA LYS A 20 21.04 13.93 -7.36
C LYS A 20 20.16 15.08 -6.87
N TYR A 21 19.80 15.05 -5.62
CA TYR A 21 18.96 16.07 -4.99
C TYR A 21 19.83 16.94 -4.09
N ARG A 22 20.39 18.03 -4.64
CA ARG A 22 21.29 18.97 -3.91
C ARG A 22 20.67 19.55 -2.64
N GLU A 23 19.34 19.59 -2.58
CA GLU A 23 18.59 19.99 -1.39
C GLU A 23 18.78 19.04 -0.21
N LEU A 24 19.13 17.77 -0.45
CA LEU A 24 19.51 16.81 0.60
C LEU A 24 20.87 17.14 1.25
N GLU A 25 21.65 18.04 0.66
CA GLU A 25 22.92 18.52 1.21
C GLU A 25 22.74 19.72 2.17
N ARG A 26 21.51 20.24 2.30
CA ARG A 26 21.22 21.30 3.30
C ARG A 26 21.32 20.73 4.71
N GLU A 27 21.81 21.52 5.64
CA GLU A 27 22.20 21.08 6.98
C GLU A 27 21.17 20.21 7.68
N SER A 28 19.90 20.65 7.76
CA SER A 28 18.82 19.87 8.41
C SER A 28 18.46 18.59 7.69
N THR A 29 18.46 18.59 6.36
CA THR A 29 18.10 17.46 5.52
C THR A 29 19.24 16.46 5.43
N ALA A 30 20.50 16.95 5.39
CA ALA A 30 21.69 16.11 5.37
C ALA A 30 21.81 15.25 6.64
N VAL A 31 21.46 15.79 7.79
CA VAL A 31 21.43 15.03 9.05
C VAL A 31 20.42 13.88 8.96
N ILE A 32 19.17 14.18 8.55
CA ILE A 32 18.13 13.13 8.40
C ILE A 32 18.57 12.07 7.39
N TRP A 33 19.11 12.50 6.24
CA TRP A 33 19.52 11.57 5.20
C TRP A 33 20.69 10.68 5.63
N SER A 34 21.68 11.25 6.36
CA SER A 34 22.79 10.48 6.92
C SER A 34 22.33 9.47 7.97
N GLU A 35 21.32 9.83 8.80
CA GLU A 35 20.76 8.90 9.76
C GLU A 35 20.01 7.75 9.08
N LEU A 36 19.30 7.99 7.97
CA LEU A 36 18.66 6.90 7.21
C LEU A 36 19.72 5.95 6.61
N ILE A 37 20.87 6.46 6.16
CA ILE A 37 21.98 5.63 5.68
C ILE A 37 22.57 4.83 6.86
N ASN A 38 22.78 5.46 8.01
CA ASN A 38 23.28 4.80 9.22
C ASN A 38 22.35 3.64 9.68
N VAL A 39 21.03 3.84 9.60
CA VAL A 39 20.04 2.76 9.86
C VAL A 39 20.24 1.57 8.93
N ILE A 40 20.46 1.82 7.65
CA ILE A 40 20.72 0.76 6.66
C ILE A 40 22.03 0.04 6.99
N ASP A 41 23.10 0.78 7.27
CA ASP A 41 24.40 0.23 7.62
C ASP A 41 24.34 -0.65 8.89
N GLN A 42 23.66 -0.20 9.93
CA GLN A 42 23.43 -0.97 11.14
C GLN A 42 22.64 -2.27 10.85
N TYR A 43 21.58 -2.16 10.06
CA TYR A 43 20.75 -3.33 9.68
C TYR A 43 21.57 -4.37 8.94
N LEU A 44 22.34 -3.95 7.93
CA LEU A 44 23.16 -4.84 7.10
C LEU A 44 24.36 -5.42 7.87
N SER A 45 24.82 -4.73 8.92
CA SER A 45 25.84 -5.23 9.83
C SER A 45 25.30 -6.26 10.86
N GLY A 46 24.00 -6.63 10.79
CA GLY A 46 23.36 -7.57 11.69
C GLY A 46 22.81 -6.95 12.97
N CYS A 47 22.96 -5.64 13.17
CA CYS A 47 22.47 -4.91 14.34
C CYS A 47 21.05 -4.39 14.14
N GLN A 48 20.10 -5.28 13.78
CA GLN A 48 18.74 -4.91 13.39
C GLN A 48 17.97 -4.18 14.50
N SER A 49 18.16 -4.58 15.77
CA SER A 49 17.53 -3.91 16.91
C SER A 49 18.03 -2.47 17.04
N SER A 50 19.35 -2.25 16.93
CA SER A 50 19.93 -0.90 16.98
C SER A 50 19.45 -0.05 15.80
N ALA A 51 19.38 -0.61 14.60
CA ALA A 51 18.84 0.04 13.43
C ALA A 51 17.39 0.53 13.66
N PHE A 52 16.57 -0.33 14.26
CA PHE A 52 15.20 0.04 14.58
C PHE A 52 15.12 1.14 15.64
N GLU A 53 15.88 1.07 16.72
CA GLU A 53 15.89 2.12 17.76
C GLU A 53 16.37 3.47 17.18
N THR A 54 17.45 3.46 16.37
CA THR A 54 17.93 4.68 15.68
C THR A 54 16.85 5.27 14.80
N PHE A 55 16.17 4.44 14.00
CA PHE A 55 15.08 4.91 13.14
C PHE A 55 13.89 5.42 13.95
N TYR A 56 13.51 4.72 15.01
CA TYR A 56 12.38 5.11 15.85
C TYR A 56 12.61 6.41 16.58
N GLU A 57 13.82 6.68 17.08
CA GLU A 57 14.18 7.97 17.65
C GLU A 57 14.09 9.09 16.61
N LEU A 58 14.58 8.84 15.39
CA LEU A 58 14.46 9.78 14.28
C LEU A 58 13.00 10.06 13.93
N PHE A 59 12.15 9.01 13.92
CA PHE A 59 10.71 9.11 13.71
C PHE A 59 10.05 9.96 14.80
N LEU A 60 10.32 9.71 16.09
CA LEU A 60 9.73 10.46 17.20
C LEU A 60 10.11 11.94 17.19
N LYS A 61 11.35 12.27 16.83
CA LYS A 61 11.81 13.68 16.68
C LYS A 61 11.06 14.44 15.58
N ASN A 62 10.48 13.72 14.62
CA ASN A 62 9.87 14.31 13.43
C ASN A 62 8.38 14.00 13.28
N VAL A 63 7.75 13.26 14.21
CA VAL A 63 6.37 12.78 14.09
C VAL A 63 5.36 13.92 13.90
N ASP A 64 5.54 15.04 14.58
CA ASP A 64 4.65 16.20 14.49
C ASP A 64 4.79 16.98 13.17
N SER A 65 5.90 16.80 12.47
CA SER A 65 6.18 17.41 11.16
C SER A 65 5.95 16.46 9.98
N LEU A 66 5.48 15.24 10.25
CA LEU A 66 5.14 14.29 9.19
C LEU A 66 4.00 14.84 8.32
N ARG A 67 4.18 14.73 7.01
CA ARG A 67 3.08 14.96 6.09
C ARG A 67 2.08 13.82 6.24
N THR A 68 0.88 14.17 6.64
CA THR A 68 -0.25 13.25 6.76
C THR A 68 -1.35 13.62 5.80
N ASP A 69 -2.13 12.64 5.40
CA ASP A 69 -3.37 12.79 4.66
C ASP A 69 -4.51 12.14 5.41
N THR A 70 -5.71 12.54 5.06
CA THR A 70 -6.94 12.06 5.67
C THR A 70 -7.79 11.37 4.62
N ILE A 71 -8.12 10.11 4.88
CA ILE A 71 -9.09 9.38 4.10
C ILE A 71 -10.45 9.61 4.78
N GLU A 72 -11.33 10.33 4.10
CA GLU A 72 -12.64 10.68 4.65
C GLU A 72 -13.53 9.44 4.83
N ASN A 73 -14.50 9.55 5.73
CA ASN A 73 -15.55 8.54 5.88
C ASN A 73 -16.25 8.26 4.54
N GLU A 74 -16.72 7.03 4.33
CA GLU A 74 -17.36 6.57 3.10
C GLU A 74 -16.45 6.61 1.84
N SER A 75 -15.15 6.84 2.00
CA SER A 75 -14.19 6.76 0.89
C SER A 75 -14.09 5.34 0.35
N CYS A 76 -14.04 5.23 -0.99
CA CYS A 76 -13.93 3.95 -1.67
C CYS A 76 -12.48 3.61 -1.97
N LEU A 77 -12.03 2.44 -1.51
CA LEU A 77 -10.74 1.84 -1.83
C LEU A 77 -10.96 0.46 -2.44
N TYR A 78 -9.99 -0.04 -3.17
CA TYR A 78 -10.12 -1.27 -3.95
C TYR A 78 -9.01 -2.26 -3.64
N ARG A 79 -9.32 -3.52 -3.80
CA ARG A 79 -8.34 -4.61 -3.78
C ARG A 79 -8.59 -5.55 -4.95
N MET A 80 -7.51 -6.11 -5.47
CA MET A 80 -7.55 -7.10 -6.54
C MET A 80 -6.70 -8.31 -6.15
N ARG A 81 -7.16 -9.50 -6.47
CA ARG A 81 -6.41 -10.76 -6.30
C ARG A 81 -6.71 -11.72 -7.45
N LEU A 82 -5.73 -12.55 -7.80
CA LEU A 82 -5.95 -13.69 -8.70
C LEU A 82 -6.67 -14.82 -7.95
N GLY A 83 -7.63 -15.44 -8.59
CA GLY A 83 -8.24 -16.69 -8.11
C GLY A 83 -7.20 -17.83 -8.09
N LYS A 84 -7.37 -18.81 -7.21
CA LYS A 84 -6.40 -19.91 -7.03
C LYS A 84 -6.11 -20.70 -8.30
N ASN A 85 -7.11 -20.87 -9.17
CA ASN A 85 -6.98 -21.56 -10.47
C ASN A 85 -7.30 -20.62 -11.65
N GLY A 86 -7.17 -19.31 -11.45
CA GLY A 86 -7.45 -18.30 -12.46
C GLY A 86 -8.96 -18.02 -12.67
N TYR A 87 -9.86 -18.91 -12.26
CA TYR A 87 -11.31 -18.78 -12.51
C TYR A 87 -12.19 -18.80 -11.25
N GLU A 88 -11.60 -19.13 -10.09
CA GLU A 88 -12.38 -19.26 -8.86
C GLU A 88 -12.79 -17.89 -8.31
N GLU A 89 -14.09 -17.74 -8.07
CA GLU A 89 -14.59 -16.65 -7.26
C GLU A 89 -14.19 -16.84 -5.81
N PHE A 90 -13.67 -15.79 -5.19
CA PHE A 90 -13.53 -15.78 -3.74
C PHE A 90 -14.90 -15.66 -3.08
N THR A 91 -15.17 -16.56 -2.18
CA THR A 91 -16.48 -16.69 -1.56
C THR A 91 -16.53 -16.08 -0.15
N SER A 92 -15.36 -15.80 0.44
CA SER A 92 -15.28 -15.24 1.79
C SER A 92 -14.58 -13.88 1.81
N ASN A 93 -14.95 -13.05 2.76
CA ASN A 93 -14.29 -11.77 3.02
C ASN A 93 -12.82 -11.97 3.40
N GLU A 94 -12.49 -13.06 4.13
CA GLU A 94 -11.14 -13.40 4.55
C GLU A 94 -10.18 -13.54 3.36
N GLU A 95 -10.66 -14.09 2.24
CA GLU A 95 -9.84 -14.25 1.03
C GLU A 95 -9.47 -12.91 0.38
N MET A 96 -10.28 -11.87 0.58
CA MET A 96 -10.02 -10.53 0.03
C MET A 96 -9.48 -9.55 1.08
N PHE A 97 -9.34 -9.94 2.34
CA PHE A 97 -8.76 -9.12 3.40
C PHE A 97 -7.25 -9.36 3.56
N HIS A 98 -6.63 -9.01 4.68
CA HIS A 98 -5.25 -9.40 4.95
C HIS A 98 -5.16 -10.92 5.19
N ILE A 99 -3.96 -11.49 5.10
CA ILE A 99 -3.72 -12.90 5.42
C ILE A 99 -4.10 -13.14 6.89
N PRO A 100 -5.03 -14.07 7.21
CA PRO A 100 -5.42 -14.37 8.59
C PRO A 100 -4.23 -14.77 9.46
N PHE A 101 -4.26 -14.42 10.75
CA PHE A 101 -3.11 -14.60 11.65
C PHE A 101 -2.61 -16.03 11.77
N GLN A 102 -3.48 -17.04 11.68
CA GLN A 102 -3.08 -18.46 11.68
C GLN A 102 -2.21 -18.84 10.47
N TYR A 103 -2.23 -18.04 9.40
CA TYR A 103 -1.45 -18.25 8.18
C TYR A 103 -0.26 -17.26 8.08
N ASN A 104 0.20 -16.71 9.18
CA ASN A 104 1.29 -15.74 9.19
C ASN A 104 2.58 -16.26 8.52
N HIS A 105 2.81 -17.58 8.54
CA HIS A 105 3.95 -18.24 7.90
C HIS A 105 4.02 -18.07 6.37
N ILE A 106 2.90 -17.73 5.71
CA ILE A 106 2.89 -17.44 4.26
C ILE A 106 3.02 -15.93 3.95
N VAL A 107 3.07 -15.07 4.96
CA VAL A 107 3.23 -13.62 4.75
C VAL A 107 4.63 -13.33 4.25
N ALA A 108 4.72 -12.92 2.99
CA ALA A 108 5.97 -12.61 2.33
C ALA A 108 6.57 -11.27 2.80
N ASN A 109 7.85 -11.10 2.48
CA ASN A 109 8.58 -9.85 2.70
C ASN A 109 8.23 -8.87 1.58
N GLU A 110 7.35 -7.91 1.89
CA GLU A 110 6.93 -6.86 0.96
C GLU A 110 7.41 -5.48 1.44
N ARG A 111 7.25 -4.45 0.60
CA ARG A 111 7.78 -3.11 0.89
C ARG A 111 7.34 -2.58 2.26
N PHE A 112 6.08 -2.73 2.60
CA PHE A 112 5.50 -2.33 3.88
C PHE A 112 4.88 -3.52 4.64
N SER A 113 5.43 -4.72 4.47
CA SER A 113 5.06 -5.90 5.24
C SER A 113 6.32 -6.68 5.60
N MET A 114 6.49 -6.94 6.88
CA MET A 114 7.52 -7.84 7.36
C MET A 114 7.06 -9.30 7.20
N SER A 115 8.01 -10.21 6.97
CA SER A 115 7.70 -11.64 6.99
C SER A 115 7.00 -12.02 8.30
N GLY A 116 5.88 -12.71 8.19
CA GLY A 116 5.09 -13.13 9.35
C GLY A 116 4.16 -12.07 9.94
N PHE A 117 4.19 -10.84 9.47
CA PHE A 117 3.30 -9.77 9.92
C PHE A 117 2.42 -9.25 8.77
N PRO A 118 1.11 -9.58 8.75
CA PRO A 118 0.25 -9.24 7.62
C PRO A 118 -0.08 -7.75 7.59
N SER A 119 -0.34 -7.26 6.37
CA SER A 119 -0.86 -5.92 6.12
C SER A 119 -1.96 -5.98 5.06
N LEU A 120 -2.91 -5.06 5.14
CA LEU A 120 -3.95 -4.88 4.13
C LEU A 120 -3.51 -3.83 3.13
N TYR A 121 -3.36 -4.22 1.86
CA TYR A 121 -3.03 -3.34 0.75
C TYR A 121 -4.28 -3.01 -0.04
N LEU A 122 -4.55 -1.74 -0.22
CA LEU A 122 -5.68 -1.21 -0.99
C LEU A 122 -5.20 -0.17 -1.99
N GLY A 123 -5.88 -0.08 -3.13
CA GLY A 123 -5.63 0.95 -4.14
C GLY A 123 -6.71 2.03 -4.14
N SER A 124 -6.35 3.23 -4.55
CA SER A 124 -7.32 4.32 -4.79
C SER A 124 -8.20 4.08 -6.00
N SER A 125 -7.84 3.13 -6.86
CA SER A 125 -8.57 2.73 -8.06
C SER A 125 -8.36 1.25 -8.38
N VAL A 126 -9.28 0.68 -9.15
CA VAL A 126 -9.10 -0.68 -9.69
C VAL A 126 -7.89 -0.73 -10.63
N TYR A 127 -7.62 0.36 -11.34
CA TYR A 127 -6.47 0.45 -12.24
C TYR A 127 -5.13 0.32 -11.51
N VAL A 128 -4.93 1.04 -10.40
CA VAL A 128 -3.68 0.93 -9.65
C VAL A 128 -3.49 -0.48 -9.07
N CYS A 129 -4.56 -1.13 -8.63
CA CYS A 129 -4.49 -2.53 -8.18
C CYS A 129 -4.03 -3.46 -9.31
N TRP A 130 -4.53 -3.26 -10.53
CA TRP A 130 -4.15 -4.03 -11.70
C TRP A 130 -2.68 -3.81 -12.10
N GLU A 131 -2.19 -2.56 -12.04
CA GLU A 131 -0.79 -2.23 -12.28
C GLU A 131 0.15 -2.87 -11.24
N GLU A 132 -0.21 -2.82 -9.95
CA GLU A 132 0.57 -3.46 -8.86
C GLU A 132 0.68 -4.97 -9.05
N MET A 133 -0.34 -5.60 -9.58
CA MET A 133 -0.32 -7.03 -9.91
C MET A 133 0.41 -7.34 -11.22
N ARG A 134 1.12 -6.38 -11.81
CA ARG A 134 1.85 -6.51 -13.09
C ARG A 134 0.94 -6.84 -14.28
N ARG A 135 -0.25 -6.26 -14.29
CA ARG A 135 -1.23 -6.34 -15.39
C ARG A 135 -1.67 -7.77 -15.72
N PRO A 136 -2.22 -8.50 -14.76
CA PRO A 136 -2.74 -9.84 -15.05
C PRO A 136 -3.88 -9.76 -16.08
N ASP A 137 -4.20 -10.89 -16.67
CA ASP A 137 -5.43 -10.98 -17.46
C ASP A 137 -6.62 -10.70 -16.56
N ILE A 138 -7.39 -9.69 -16.93
CA ILE A 138 -8.50 -9.18 -16.12
C ILE A 138 -9.62 -10.21 -15.94
N ASP A 139 -9.70 -11.20 -16.82
CA ASP A 139 -10.71 -12.26 -16.74
C ASP A 139 -10.50 -13.18 -15.52
N TYR A 140 -9.27 -13.20 -14.95
CA TYR A 140 -8.90 -14.06 -13.82
C TYR A 140 -8.84 -13.35 -12.47
N VAL A 141 -9.27 -12.11 -12.42
CA VAL A 141 -9.16 -11.32 -11.19
C VAL A 141 -10.47 -11.27 -10.41
N ASN A 142 -10.31 -11.32 -9.10
CA ASN A 142 -11.34 -10.95 -8.13
C ASN A 142 -11.08 -9.50 -7.69
N ILE A 143 -12.13 -8.70 -7.66
CA ILE A 143 -12.05 -7.27 -7.34
C ILE A 143 -13.01 -6.99 -6.19
N ALA A 144 -12.51 -6.34 -5.15
CA ALA A 144 -13.31 -5.96 -3.99
C ALA A 144 -13.30 -4.46 -3.80
N LEU A 145 -14.42 -3.94 -3.31
CA LEU A 145 -14.60 -2.57 -2.85
C LEU A 145 -14.64 -2.54 -1.32
N TYR A 146 -13.89 -1.60 -0.75
CA TYR A 146 -13.89 -1.27 0.67
C TYR A 146 -14.37 0.17 0.84
N LYS A 147 -15.20 0.41 1.84
CA LYS A 147 -15.55 1.76 2.28
C LYS A 147 -15.02 2.00 3.68
N THR A 148 -14.45 3.15 3.91
CA THR A 148 -14.04 3.57 5.24
C THR A 148 -15.28 3.81 6.13
N LYS A 149 -15.28 3.29 7.35
CA LYS A 149 -16.36 3.50 8.32
C LYS A 149 -16.23 4.81 9.07
N HIS A 150 -15.04 5.38 9.09
CA HIS A 150 -14.70 6.68 9.70
C HIS A 150 -13.49 7.27 9.02
N THR A 151 -13.11 8.46 9.43
CA THR A 151 -11.95 9.18 8.93
C THR A 151 -10.66 8.50 9.41
N LEU A 152 -9.72 8.23 8.47
CA LEU A 152 -8.46 7.56 8.74
C LEU A 152 -7.28 8.49 8.46
N LYS A 153 -6.40 8.68 9.45
CA LYS A 153 -5.15 9.43 9.31
C LYS A 153 -4.04 8.51 8.81
N VAL A 154 -3.38 8.87 7.73
CA VAL A 154 -2.27 8.11 7.11
C VAL A 154 -1.06 8.99 6.86
N ILE A 155 0.15 8.43 6.87
CA ILE A 155 1.34 9.13 6.38
C ILE A 155 1.23 9.25 4.86
N ASP A 156 1.48 10.45 4.32
CA ASP A 156 1.47 10.72 2.89
C ASP A 156 2.88 10.67 2.30
N LEU A 157 3.24 9.54 1.70
CA LEU A 157 4.48 9.32 0.94
C LEU A 157 4.29 9.46 -0.56
N VAL A 158 3.30 10.24 -1.00
CA VAL A 158 3.10 10.51 -2.43
C VAL A 158 4.28 11.32 -2.96
N GLN A 159 4.84 10.86 -4.09
CA GLN A 159 5.92 11.56 -4.78
C GLN A 159 5.46 12.92 -5.28
N LYS A 160 6.31 13.92 -5.11
CA LYS A 160 6.12 15.28 -5.62
C LYS A 160 6.93 15.48 -6.91
N GLU A 161 6.45 16.36 -7.77
CA GLU A 161 7.23 16.81 -8.96
C GLU A 161 8.50 17.56 -8.56
N HIS A 162 8.41 18.34 -7.48
CA HIS A 162 9.52 19.09 -6.91
C HIS A 162 9.55 18.94 -5.40
N TYR A 163 10.72 18.67 -4.84
CA TYR A 163 10.98 18.58 -3.40
C TYR A 163 11.61 19.88 -2.94
N HIS A 164 11.03 20.50 -1.94
CA HIS A 164 11.55 21.77 -1.37
C HIS A 164 12.25 21.58 -0.02
N PHE A 165 12.18 20.39 0.57
CA PHE A 165 12.86 20.00 1.82
C PHE A 165 12.84 21.08 2.92
N THR A 166 11.73 21.76 3.12
CA THR A 166 11.62 22.85 4.11
C THR A 166 10.99 22.37 5.41
N LYS A 167 9.66 22.34 5.47
CA LYS A 167 8.90 21.96 6.68
C LYS A 167 8.72 20.45 6.84
N GLU A 168 8.67 19.71 5.74
CA GLU A 168 8.39 18.28 5.69
C GLU A 168 9.64 17.48 5.28
N CYS A 169 10.84 17.96 5.63
CA CYS A 169 12.09 17.38 5.15
C CYS A 169 12.22 15.90 5.50
N PHE A 170 11.76 15.47 6.68
CA PHE A 170 11.77 14.05 7.04
C PHE A 170 10.87 13.22 6.12
N THR A 171 9.63 13.68 5.87
CA THR A 171 8.72 12.97 4.96
C THR A 171 9.28 12.92 3.54
N ASP A 172 9.87 13.99 3.04
CA ASP A 172 10.46 14.02 1.70
C ASP A 172 11.66 13.05 1.59
N CYS A 173 12.49 12.93 2.63
CA CYS A 173 13.54 11.92 2.73
C CYS A 173 12.95 10.49 2.72
N LEU A 174 11.87 10.26 3.50
CA LEU A 174 11.17 8.98 3.51
C LEU A 174 10.59 8.62 2.14
N VAL A 175 9.98 9.58 1.43
CA VAL A 175 9.46 9.34 0.07
C VAL A 175 10.57 8.84 -0.84
N LEU A 176 11.74 9.47 -0.83
CA LEU A 176 12.87 9.05 -1.66
C LEU A 176 13.38 7.66 -1.25
N ALA A 177 13.60 7.42 0.04
CA ALA A 177 14.09 6.14 0.53
C ALA A 177 13.10 4.99 0.29
N CYS A 178 11.80 5.23 0.50
CA CYS A 178 10.75 4.23 0.30
C CYS A 178 10.39 3.98 -1.17
N SER A 179 10.81 4.86 -2.09
CA SER A 179 10.53 4.73 -3.53
C SER A 179 11.63 4.01 -4.30
N LEU A 180 12.71 3.59 -3.65
CA LEU A 180 13.80 2.89 -4.34
C LEU A 180 13.27 1.67 -5.10
N PRO A 181 13.53 1.56 -6.41
CA PRO A 181 13.16 0.37 -7.19
C PRO A 181 13.92 -0.86 -6.68
N VAL A 182 13.24 -1.98 -6.55
CA VAL A 182 13.87 -3.26 -6.20
C VAL A 182 14.69 -3.75 -7.38
N ILE A 183 15.95 -4.15 -7.13
CA ILE A 183 16.83 -4.70 -8.17
C ILE A 183 16.55 -6.18 -8.40
N TYR A 184 16.42 -6.94 -7.31
CA TYR A 184 16.22 -8.38 -7.34
C TYR A 184 14.83 -8.72 -6.81
N SER A 185 13.83 -8.70 -7.70
CA SER A 185 12.42 -8.90 -7.32
C SER A 185 12.14 -10.26 -6.67
N GLU A 186 12.86 -11.29 -7.11
CA GLU A 186 12.68 -12.67 -6.63
C GLU A 186 13.54 -13.00 -5.38
N ALA A 187 14.41 -12.07 -4.96
CA ALA A 187 15.23 -12.31 -3.77
C ALA A 187 14.37 -12.34 -2.49
N PRO A 188 14.64 -13.27 -1.57
CA PRO A 188 13.91 -13.35 -0.29
C PRO A 188 14.16 -12.12 0.59
N PHE A 189 15.32 -11.50 0.49
CA PHE A 189 15.68 -10.26 1.16
C PHE A 189 15.87 -9.14 0.14
N LYS A 190 15.20 -8.02 0.38
CA LYS A 190 15.25 -6.83 -0.46
C LYS A 190 15.71 -5.65 0.40
N PRO A 191 16.97 -5.20 0.27
CA PRO A 191 17.50 -4.11 1.11
C PRO A 191 16.71 -2.81 0.94
N GLU A 192 16.04 -2.60 -0.20
CA GLU A 192 15.16 -1.46 -0.45
C GLU A 192 13.94 -1.42 0.48
N TYR A 193 13.65 -2.52 1.17
CA TYR A 193 12.51 -2.60 2.09
C TYR A 193 12.89 -2.28 3.54
N ILE A 194 14.17 -2.06 3.85
CA ILE A 194 14.62 -1.75 5.23
C ILE A 194 13.89 -0.52 5.76
N ILE A 195 14.04 0.63 5.10
CA ILE A 195 13.41 1.89 5.57
C ILE A 195 11.88 1.82 5.58
N PRO A 196 11.18 1.34 4.51
CA PRO A 196 9.73 1.17 4.55
C PRO A 196 9.22 0.31 5.71
N GLN A 197 9.93 -0.78 6.03
CA GLN A 197 9.54 -1.68 7.12
C GLN A 197 9.84 -1.09 8.49
N MET A 198 10.95 -0.35 8.66
CA MET A 198 11.23 0.42 9.88
C MET A 198 10.14 1.47 10.13
N LEU A 199 9.67 2.14 9.07
CA LEU A 199 8.57 3.09 9.17
C LEU A 199 7.28 2.42 9.63
N LEU A 200 6.92 1.27 9.05
CA LEU A 200 5.73 0.53 9.46
C LEU A 200 5.81 0.09 10.94
N GLN A 201 6.96 -0.45 11.35
CA GLN A 201 7.20 -0.85 12.75
C GLN A 201 7.11 0.36 13.70
N SER A 202 7.63 1.51 13.28
CA SER A 202 7.57 2.75 14.07
C SER A 202 6.13 3.24 14.25
N ILE A 203 5.30 3.15 13.22
CA ILE A 203 3.87 3.46 13.31
C ILE A 203 3.18 2.54 14.33
N ILE A 204 3.42 1.23 14.23
CA ILE A 204 2.83 0.25 15.14
C ILE A 204 3.23 0.56 16.59
N ARG A 205 4.53 0.75 16.84
CA ARG A 205 5.05 1.05 18.18
C ARG A 205 4.52 2.38 18.71
N TYR A 206 4.46 3.42 17.89
CA TYR A 206 3.93 4.73 18.24
C TYR A 206 2.46 4.66 18.66
N ASN A 207 1.65 3.92 17.91
CA ASN A 207 0.23 3.75 18.18
C ASN A 207 -0.08 3.01 19.49
N LEU A 208 0.88 2.26 20.05
CA LEU A 208 0.73 1.62 21.37
C LEU A 208 0.81 2.62 22.54
N THR A 209 1.44 3.78 22.32
CA THR A 209 1.75 4.74 23.38
C THR A 209 1.13 6.14 23.18
N CYS A 210 0.72 6.48 21.95
CA CYS A 210 0.12 7.77 21.66
C CYS A 210 -1.36 7.82 22.04
N ASN A 211 -1.91 9.05 22.15
CA ASN A 211 -3.33 9.25 22.31
C ASN A 211 -4.11 8.79 21.06
N VAL A 212 -5.34 8.35 21.24
CA VAL A 212 -6.20 7.81 20.18
C VAL A 212 -6.30 8.77 18.98
N ASP A 213 -6.45 10.07 19.25
CA ASP A 213 -6.57 11.10 18.20
C ASP A 213 -5.29 11.30 17.37
N ASN A 214 -4.16 10.84 17.89
CA ASN A 214 -2.85 10.96 17.22
C ASN A 214 -2.45 9.71 16.44
N LYS A 215 -3.24 8.65 16.53
CA LYS A 215 -2.92 7.39 15.83
C LYS A 215 -2.75 7.59 14.33
N ILE A 216 -1.74 6.93 13.78
CA ILE A 216 -1.46 6.84 12.36
C ILE A 216 -1.86 5.45 11.92
N LEU A 217 -2.88 5.35 11.07
CA LEU A 217 -3.51 4.06 10.78
C LEU A 217 -2.91 3.35 9.57
N GLY A 218 -2.18 4.07 8.71
CA GLY A 218 -1.58 3.50 7.52
C GLY A 218 -0.62 4.44 6.80
N ILE A 219 -0.20 4.01 5.63
CA ILE A 219 0.69 4.75 4.73
C ILE A 219 0.05 4.84 3.36
N LYS A 220 -0.01 6.04 2.79
CA LYS A 220 -0.38 6.33 1.41
C LYS A 220 0.89 6.56 0.60
N TYR A 221 1.03 5.93 -0.57
CA TYR A 221 2.22 6.08 -1.39
C TYR A 221 1.90 5.95 -2.90
N THR A 222 2.78 6.50 -3.73
CA THR A 222 2.70 6.31 -5.17
C THR A 222 3.24 4.94 -5.55
N SER A 223 2.54 4.23 -6.43
CA SER A 223 3.01 2.95 -6.96
C SER A 223 4.41 3.08 -7.57
N THR A 224 5.32 2.18 -7.21
CA THR A 224 6.66 2.11 -7.79
C THR A 224 6.71 1.27 -9.08
N HIS A 225 5.64 0.56 -9.42
CA HIS A 225 5.50 -0.21 -10.65
C HIS A 225 5.00 0.64 -11.82
N ILE A 226 4.44 1.78 -11.51
CA ILE A 226 3.95 2.74 -12.47
C ILE A 226 5.13 3.63 -12.87
N GLY A 227 5.93 3.16 -13.81
CA GLY A 227 7.03 3.95 -14.38
C GLY A 227 6.49 5.19 -15.08
N ASP A 228 7.21 6.31 -14.92
CA ASP A 228 6.82 7.68 -15.32
C ASP A 228 6.27 7.83 -16.74
N SER A 229 6.55 6.92 -17.65
CA SER A 229 6.19 7.05 -19.06
C SER A 229 4.90 6.37 -19.47
N LYS A 230 4.39 5.39 -18.73
CA LYS A 230 3.28 4.54 -19.21
C LYS A 230 1.90 4.99 -18.72
N LEU A 231 1.82 5.54 -17.54
CA LEU A 231 0.59 6.09 -16.97
C LEU A 231 0.04 7.27 -17.75
N TRP A 232 0.95 8.15 -18.15
CA TRP A 232 0.63 9.36 -18.87
C TRP A 232 0.10 9.13 -20.27
N ILE A 233 0.40 7.97 -20.87
CA ILE A 233 -0.08 7.61 -22.23
C ILE A 233 -1.56 7.23 -22.20
N ASN A 234 -2.02 6.54 -21.14
CA ASN A 234 -3.39 6.03 -21.08
C ASN A 234 -4.36 7.00 -20.38
N PHE A 235 -3.86 7.73 -19.37
CA PHE A 235 -4.67 8.67 -18.57
C PHE A 235 -3.83 9.92 -18.27
N PRO A 236 -3.89 10.96 -19.11
CA PRO A 236 -3.08 12.16 -18.95
C PRO A 236 -3.27 12.78 -17.56
N ALA A 237 -2.16 13.16 -16.96
CA ALA A 237 -2.08 13.71 -15.63
C ALA A 237 -2.73 15.08 -15.54
N ASN A 238 -4.00 15.10 -15.30
CA ASN A 238 -4.65 16.27 -14.73
C ASN A 238 -4.85 16.06 -13.21
N LYS A 239 -5.15 17.12 -12.45
CA LYS A 239 -5.38 17.04 -11.00
C LYS A 239 -6.42 15.96 -10.62
N LYS A 240 -7.36 15.67 -11.49
CA LYS A 240 -8.44 14.71 -11.30
C LYS A 240 -7.98 13.26 -11.44
N ASN A 241 -6.96 13.00 -12.28
CA ASN A 241 -6.43 11.66 -12.52
C ASN A 241 -5.29 11.28 -11.56
N LYS A 242 -4.60 12.23 -10.93
CA LYS A 242 -3.55 11.95 -9.94
C LYS A 242 -4.05 11.08 -8.80
N GLN A 243 -5.31 11.25 -8.39
CA GLN A 243 -5.93 10.47 -7.32
C GLN A 243 -6.11 8.98 -7.64
N LEU A 244 -5.99 8.58 -8.91
CA LEU A 244 -6.17 7.18 -9.34
C LEU A 244 -4.96 6.28 -9.08
N PHE A 245 -3.83 6.83 -8.59
CA PHE A 245 -2.54 6.15 -8.62
C PHE A 245 -1.92 5.94 -7.25
N TYR A 246 -2.71 6.03 -6.19
CA TYR A 246 -2.23 5.86 -4.84
C TYR A 246 -2.53 4.47 -4.32
N ASN A 247 -1.55 3.92 -3.63
CA ASN A 247 -1.69 2.73 -2.81
C ASN A 247 -1.76 3.14 -1.34
N TYR A 248 -2.46 2.32 -0.59
CA TYR A 248 -2.57 2.41 0.85
C TYR A 248 -2.17 1.07 1.45
N VAL A 249 -1.46 1.12 2.55
CA VAL A 249 -1.15 -0.06 3.36
C VAL A 249 -1.54 0.20 4.80
N PHE A 250 -2.23 -0.76 5.38
CA PHE A 250 -2.68 -0.75 6.76
C PHE A 250 -2.11 -1.99 7.45
N PRO A 251 -1.27 -1.84 8.50
CA PRO A 251 -0.78 -2.99 9.25
C PRO A 251 -1.94 -3.68 9.98
N ALA A 252 -1.90 -5.00 10.06
CA ALA A 252 -2.89 -5.75 10.82
C ALA A 252 -2.62 -5.59 12.33
N PHE A 253 -3.15 -4.51 12.90
CA PHE A 253 -3.06 -4.24 14.33
C PHE A 253 -3.78 -5.33 15.13
N GLY A 254 -3.46 -5.45 16.42
CA GLY A 254 -4.15 -6.34 17.35
C GLY A 254 -3.89 -7.81 17.07
N ARG A 255 -2.74 -8.33 17.53
CA ARG A 255 -2.39 -9.74 17.34
C ARG A 255 -3.43 -10.68 17.94
N LYS A 256 -3.91 -11.63 17.13
CA LYS A 256 -4.69 -12.79 17.54
C LYS A 256 -3.99 -14.09 17.15
N GLU A 257 -4.44 -15.20 17.70
CA GLU A 257 -3.97 -16.53 17.30
C GLU A 257 -4.57 -16.94 15.95
N THR A 258 -5.80 -16.52 15.69
CA THR A 258 -6.57 -16.87 14.48
C THR A 258 -7.40 -15.68 14.00
N GLY A 259 -7.86 -15.75 12.76
CA GLY A 259 -8.77 -14.77 12.18
C GLY A 259 -8.12 -13.49 11.68
N LEU A 260 -8.92 -12.45 11.57
CA LEU A 260 -8.55 -11.14 11.04
C LEU A 260 -8.34 -10.12 12.16
N SER A 261 -7.72 -8.99 11.83
CA SER A 261 -7.55 -7.85 12.73
C SER A 261 -8.87 -7.15 12.96
N GLU A 262 -9.36 -7.12 14.20
CA GLU A 262 -10.59 -6.40 14.58
C GLU A 262 -10.46 -4.91 14.29
N GLU A 263 -9.29 -4.34 14.55
CA GLU A 263 -9.05 -2.91 14.28
C GLU A 263 -9.18 -2.59 12.80
N LEU A 264 -8.73 -3.47 11.90
CA LEU A 264 -8.93 -3.27 10.46
C LEU A 264 -10.37 -3.51 10.04
N GLU A 265 -11.06 -4.49 10.62
CA GLU A 265 -12.49 -4.72 10.39
C GLU A 265 -13.33 -3.53 10.86
N ASP A 266 -12.90 -2.86 11.93
CA ASP A 266 -13.55 -1.62 12.40
C ASP A 266 -13.29 -0.42 11.48
N MET A 267 -12.16 -0.39 10.77
CA MET A 267 -11.85 0.70 9.83
C MET A 267 -12.63 0.60 8.54
N PHE A 268 -12.95 -0.61 8.08
CA PHE A 268 -13.47 -0.83 6.74
C PHE A 268 -14.77 -1.65 6.74
N LEU A 269 -15.70 -1.19 5.92
CA LEU A 269 -16.83 -1.96 5.46
C LEU A 269 -16.41 -2.66 4.17
N PHE A 270 -16.35 -3.97 4.18
CA PHE A 270 -16.20 -4.76 2.95
C PHE A 270 -17.51 -4.70 2.17
N TRP A 271 -17.46 -4.11 0.97
CA TRP A 271 -18.70 -3.83 0.26
C TRP A 271 -19.08 -4.93 -0.71
N ASN A 272 -18.18 -5.34 -1.57
CA ASN A 272 -18.45 -6.36 -2.57
C ASN A 272 -17.15 -7.00 -3.06
N CYS A 273 -17.21 -8.29 -3.40
CA CYS A 273 -16.21 -8.99 -4.18
C CYS A 273 -16.85 -9.58 -5.42
N ILE A 274 -16.27 -9.38 -6.57
CA ILE A 274 -16.81 -9.88 -7.84
C ILE A 274 -15.68 -10.17 -8.83
N THR A 275 -15.85 -11.22 -9.63
CA THR A 275 -14.98 -11.46 -10.78
C THR A 275 -15.38 -10.57 -11.96
N TYR A 276 -14.40 -10.21 -12.79
CA TYR A 276 -14.70 -9.46 -14.01
C TYR A 276 -15.63 -10.22 -14.96
N ASN A 277 -15.50 -11.54 -15.04
CA ASN A 277 -16.39 -12.39 -15.85
C ASN A 277 -17.83 -12.30 -15.40
N LYS A 278 -18.09 -12.29 -14.11
CA LYS A 278 -19.45 -12.12 -13.57
C LYS A 278 -20.02 -10.74 -13.89
N LEU A 279 -19.16 -9.69 -13.81
CA LEU A 279 -19.56 -8.34 -14.23
C LEU A 279 -19.94 -8.28 -15.70
N LYS A 280 -19.21 -8.97 -16.59
CA LYS A 280 -19.55 -9.07 -18.03
C LYS A 280 -20.91 -9.76 -18.25
N LEU A 281 -21.14 -10.85 -17.56
CA LEU A 281 -22.42 -11.59 -17.66
C LEU A 281 -23.61 -10.75 -17.19
N MET A 282 -23.44 -9.97 -16.13
CA MET A 282 -24.48 -9.08 -15.62
C MET A 282 -24.72 -7.85 -16.49
N ASN A 283 -23.80 -7.51 -17.38
CA ASN A 283 -23.85 -6.34 -18.26
C ASN A 283 -23.25 -6.67 -19.63
N PRO A 284 -24.07 -7.15 -20.58
CA PRO A 284 -23.61 -7.50 -21.94
C PRO A 284 -22.92 -6.34 -22.68
N ASP A 285 -23.27 -5.08 -22.36
CA ASP A 285 -22.67 -3.87 -22.94
C ASP A 285 -21.35 -3.47 -22.29
N PHE A 286 -20.77 -4.34 -21.42
CA PHE A 286 -19.50 -4.09 -20.73
C PHE A 286 -18.30 -4.26 -21.69
N GLN A 287 -18.39 -3.62 -22.88
CA GLN A 287 -17.28 -3.62 -23.83
C GLN A 287 -16.28 -2.52 -23.47
N SER A 288 -15.00 -2.81 -23.70
CA SER A 288 -13.91 -1.88 -23.49
C SER A 288 -13.94 -0.80 -24.58
N ASP A 289 -14.58 0.32 -24.33
CA ASP A 289 -14.29 1.50 -25.12
C ASP A 289 -12.87 1.96 -24.79
N ARG A 290 -12.01 2.05 -25.78
CA ARG A 290 -10.71 2.72 -25.68
C ARG A 290 -10.99 4.21 -25.47
N THR A 291 -11.00 4.65 -24.23
CA THR A 291 -11.25 6.05 -23.96
C THR A 291 -10.12 6.63 -23.13
N ASP A 292 -9.72 7.82 -23.49
CA ASP A 292 -8.83 8.72 -22.77
C ASP A 292 -9.42 9.23 -21.44
N VAL A 293 -10.69 8.87 -21.17
CA VAL A 293 -11.42 9.24 -19.96
C VAL A 293 -11.54 8.02 -19.05
N TYR A 294 -10.95 8.09 -17.86
CA TYR A 294 -10.93 6.98 -16.89
C TYR A 294 -12.32 6.39 -16.63
N GLY A 295 -13.34 7.22 -16.39
CA GLY A 295 -14.70 6.75 -16.10
C GLY A 295 -15.36 5.91 -17.21
N ARG A 296 -14.85 5.99 -18.44
CA ARG A 296 -15.30 5.19 -19.59
C ARG A 296 -14.41 3.96 -19.84
N SER A 297 -13.25 3.88 -19.18
CA SER A 297 -12.39 2.70 -19.24
C SER A 297 -13.05 1.50 -18.58
N VAL A 298 -12.54 0.30 -18.86
CA VAL A 298 -12.98 -0.93 -18.17
C VAL A 298 -12.89 -0.78 -16.65
N PHE A 299 -11.84 -0.17 -16.15
CA PHE A 299 -11.60 0.03 -14.71
C PHE A 299 -12.64 0.97 -14.10
N GLY A 300 -12.88 2.13 -14.71
CA GLY A 300 -13.90 3.07 -14.24
C GLY A 300 -15.32 2.52 -14.28
N LYS A 301 -15.64 1.70 -15.29
CA LYS A 301 -16.92 0.99 -15.38
C LYS A 301 -17.08 -0.05 -14.25
N ILE A 302 -16.00 -0.82 -13.93
CA ILE A 302 -15.97 -1.74 -12.78
C ILE A 302 -16.25 -0.98 -11.50
N GLU A 303 -15.53 0.10 -11.25
CA GLU A 303 -15.70 0.91 -10.03
C GLU A 303 -17.13 1.47 -9.90
N HIS A 304 -17.67 2.00 -10.99
CA HIS A 304 -19.04 2.50 -11.01
C HIS A 304 -20.03 1.38 -10.66
N LYS A 305 -19.85 0.19 -11.22
CA LYS A 305 -20.72 -0.94 -10.92
C LYS A 305 -20.62 -1.38 -9.47
N LEU A 306 -19.41 -1.57 -8.95
CA LEU A 306 -19.19 -1.95 -7.55
C LEU A 306 -19.83 -0.96 -6.58
N LYS A 307 -19.72 0.36 -6.84
CA LYS A 307 -20.31 1.41 -6.01
C LYS A 307 -21.86 1.38 -6.00
N ASN A 308 -22.46 0.94 -7.09
CA ASN A 308 -23.92 0.95 -7.26
C ASN A 308 -24.57 -0.44 -7.06
N MET A 309 -23.79 -1.47 -6.73
CA MET A 309 -24.37 -2.76 -6.36
C MET A 309 -25.06 -2.66 -5.00
N PRO A 310 -26.28 -3.23 -4.85
CA PRO A 310 -26.95 -3.25 -3.55
C PRO A 310 -26.14 -4.07 -2.55
N LEU A 311 -26.27 -3.72 -1.26
CA LEU A 311 -25.69 -4.45 -0.13
C LEU A 311 -26.17 -5.89 0.03
N SER A 312 -27.15 -6.30 -0.74
CA SER A 312 -27.83 -7.62 -0.67
C SER A 312 -26.93 -8.83 -0.98
N GLY A 313 -25.64 -8.66 -1.16
CA GLY A 313 -24.63 -9.72 -1.28
C GLY A 313 -23.63 -9.75 -0.11
N MET A 314 -23.81 -8.92 0.91
CA MET A 314 -22.98 -8.99 2.10
C MET A 314 -23.36 -10.18 2.95
N LEU A 315 -22.51 -11.17 3.00
CA LEU A 315 -22.37 -11.99 4.19
C LEU A 315 -21.78 -11.08 5.28
N LEU A 316 -22.65 -10.44 6.07
CA LEU A 316 -22.26 -10.03 7.39
C LEU A 316 -21.81 -11.31 8.09
N TYR A 317 -20.52 -11.42 8.34
CA TYR A 317 -20.03 -12.47 9.22
C TYR A 317 -20.64 -12.17 10.60
N ASP A 318 -21.66 -12.92 10.96
CA ASP A 318 -22.18 -13.00 12.30
C ASP A 318 -21.38 -14.12 12.99
N PRO A 319 -20.47 -13.78 13.91
CA PRO A 319 -19.69 -14.79 14.63
C PRO A 319 -20.57 -15.77 15.44
N ASP A 320 -21.79 -15.37 15.76
CA ASP A 320 -22.75 -16.18 16.51
C ASP A 320 -23.67 -17.05 15.61
N ASN A 321 -23.60 -16.89 14.28
CA ASN A 321 -24.41 -17.68 13.35
C ASN A 321 -23.64 -18.03 12.06
N PRO A 322 -22.74 -19.05 12.09
CA PRO A 322 -21.91 -19.43 10.95
C PRO A 322 -22.65 -20.08 9.78
N VAL A 323 -23.98 -20.21 9.82
CA VAL A 323 -24.78 -20.89 8.79
C VAL A 323 -26.00 -20.04 8.43
N GLY A 324 -25.75 -18.91 7.80
CA GLY A 324 -26.78 -18.14 7.12
C GLY A 324 -26.68 -18.31 5.61
N ALA A 325 -26.94 -19.49 5.09
CA ALA A 325 -27.22 -19.66 3.68
C ALA A 325 -28.53 -18.95 3.36
N LEU A 326 -28.47 -17.77 2.81
CA LEU A 326 -29.63 -17.11 2.23
C LEU A 326 -29.89 -17.70 0.84
N THR A 327 -30.85 -18.60 0.81
CA THR A 327 -31.73 -18.80 -0.34
C THR A 327 -32.49 -17.49 -0.61
N LEU A 328 -32.20 -16.87 -1.73
CA LEU A 328 -33.04 -16.21 -2.76
C LEU A 328 -32.21 -15.40 -3.69
#